data_5ae64395df0e845a55128b18e1f2ee0a
#
_entry.id   5ae64395df0e845a55128b18e1f2ee0a
#
_cell.length_a   1.000
_cell.length_b   1.000
_cell.length_c   1.000
_cell.angle_alpha   90.00
_cell.angle_beta   90.00
_cell.angle_gamma   90.00
#
_symmetry.space_group_name_H-M   'P 1'
#
loop_
_entity.id
_entity.type
_entity.pdbx_description
1 polymer ?
#
loop_
_entity_poly.entity_id
_entity_poly.type
_entity_poly.pdbx_seq_one_letter_code
_entity_poly.pdbx_strand_id
1 'polypeptide(L)'
;EGADIMMVKPGLAYLDIIHRLREESELPIAAYNVSGEYSMVKAAAERGWIDEKSVVLETLLSFKRAGADLILTYHACDAAAWLKEA
;
A
#
# COMPACT_ATOMS: atom_id res chain seq x y z
N GLU A 1 21.67 -1.51 -8.54
CA GLU A 1 22.47 -1.62 -9.72
C GLU A 1 21.66 -1.35 -10.97
N GLY A 2 21.68 -0.11 -11.46
CA GLY A 2 20.98 0.23 -12.68
C GLY A 2 19.46 0.25 -12.58
N ALA A 3 18.91 0.12 -11.38
CA ALA A 3 17.47 0.19 -11.20
C ALA A 3 17.04 1.66 -11.23
N ASP A 4 15.90 1.93 -11.86
CA ASP A 4 15.33 3.27 -11.87
C ASP A 4 14.25 3.43 -10.80
N ILE A 5 13.58 2.33 -10.45
CA ILE A 5 12.52 2.28 -9.42
C ILE A 5 12.71 0.99 -8.64
N MET A 6 12.55 1.06 -7.33
CA MET A 6 12.59 -0.13 -6.47
C MET A 6 11.18 -0.50 -6.04
N MET A 7 10.86 -1.79 -6.10
CA MET A 7 9.54 -2.27 -5.69
C MET A 7 9.65 -3.22 -4.50
N VAL A 8 8.77 -3.02 -3.52
CA VAL A 8 8.66 -3.91 -2.36
C VAL A 8 7.32 -4.65 -2.46
N LYS A 9 7.38 -5.98 -2.42
CA LYS A 9 6.19 -6.83 -2.45
C LYS A 9 6.42 -8.12 -1.65
N PRO A 10 5.43 -8.58 -0.86
CA PRO A 10 4.20 -7.88 -0.54
C PRO A 10 4.50 -6.64 0.31
N GLY A 11 3.79 -5.55 0.03
CA GLY A 11 4.14 -4.26 0.62
C GLY A 11 3.83 -4.15 2.10
N LEU A 12 2.63 -4.57 2.50
CA LEU A 12 2.15 -4.34 3.86
C LEU A 12 2.97 -5.07 4.92
N ALA A 13 3.44 -6.27 4.61
CA ALA A 13 4.26 -7.05 5.54
C ALA A 13 5.70 -6.55 5.64
N TYR A 14 6.11 -5.66 4.73
CA TYR A 14 7.49 -5.19 4.63
C TYR A 14 7.61 -3.66 4.69
N LEU A 15 6.79 -3.04 5.53
CA LEU A 15 6.87 -1.58 5.72
C LEU A 15 8.23 -1.14 6.24
N ASP A 16 8.86 -1.98 7.06
CA ASP A 16 10.19 -1.72 7.58
C ASP A 16 11.24 -1.71 6.46
N ILE A 17 11.08 -2.57 5.46
CA ILE A 17 11.99 -2.61 4.30
C ILE A 17 11.82 -1.34 3.47
N ILE A 18 10.57 -0.89 3.28
CA ILE A 18 10.30 0.35 2.56
C ILE A 18 11.00 1.51 3.26
N HIS A 19 10.89 1.56 4.58
CA HIS A 19 11.52 2.62 5.38
C HIS A 19 13.05 2.60 5.23
N ARG A 20 13.66 1.41 5.30
CA ARG A 20 15.10 1.28 5.13
C ARG A 20 15.56 1.71 3.75
N LEU A 21 14.83 1.32 2.71
CA LEU A 21 15.17 1.73 1.35
C LEU A 21 15.07 3.25 1.20
N ARG A 22 14.07 3.86 1.84
CA ARG A 22 13.93 5.32 1.79
C ARG A 22 15.12 6.03 2.42
N GLU A 23 15.65 5.47 3.51
CA GLU A 23 16.81 6.05 4.18
C GLU A 23 18.11 5.84 3.40
N GLU A 24 18.22 4.76 2.64
CA GLU A 24 19.45 4.38 1.97
C GLU A 24 19.49 4.75 0.49
N SER A 25 18.39 5.22 -0.08
CA SER A 25 18.32 5.49 -1.51
C SER A 25 17.41 6.66 -1.80
N GLU A 26 17.71 7.37 -2.90
CA GLU A 26 16.87 8.45 -3.39
C GLU A 26 16.01 8.02 -4.57
N LEU A 27 16.10 6.75 -4.97
CA LEU A 27 15.28 6.22 -6.06
C LEU A 27 13.81 6.17 -5.63
N PRO A 28 12.88 6.33 -6.60
CA PRO A 28 11.47 6.13 -6.29
C PRO A 28 11.21 4.72 -5.79
N ILE A 29 10.35 4.60 -4.78
CA ILE A 29 9.99 3.33 -4.18
C ILE A 29 8.51 3.05 -4.44
N ALA A 30 8.24 1.90 -5.06
CA ALA A 30 6.88 1.43 -5.29
C ALA A 30 6.57 0.33 -4.29
N ALA A 31 5.42 0.42 -3.64
CA ALA A 31 4.93 -0.63 -2.75
C ALA A 31 3.80 -1.35 -3.47
N TYR A 32 3.83 -2.68 -3.48
CA TYR A 32 2.78 -3.47 -4.11
C TYR A 32 1.89 -4.11 -3.04
N ASN A 33 0.65 -3.65 -3.00
CA ASN A 33 -0.40 -4.21 -2.17
C ASN A 33 -0.99 -5.38 -2.95
N VAL A 34 -0.37 -6.55 -2.77
CA VAL A 34 -0.61 -7.71 -3.62
C VAL A 34 -2.01 -8.29 -3.48
N SER A 35 -2.39 -9.17 -4.42
CA SER A 35 -3.74 -9.74 -4.46
C SER A 35 -4.13 -10.46 -3.17
N GLY A 36 -3.20 -11.11 -2.49
CA GLY A 36 -3.48 -11.75 -1.20
C GLY A 36 -3.89 -10.75 -0.13
N GLU A 37 -3.18 -9.63 -0.04
CA GLU A 37 -3.52 -8.56 0.90
C GLU A 37 -4.90 -7.99 0.57
N TYR A 38 -5.17 -7.76 -0.71
CA TYR A 38 -6.46 -7.28 -1.19
C TYR A 38 -7.58 -8.26 -0.80
N SER A 39 -7.37 -9.53 -1.07
CA SER A 39 -8.38 -10.57 -0.81
C SER A 39 -8.70 -10.71 0.68
N MET A 40 -7.67 -10.58 1.54
CA MET A 40 -7.88 -10.66 2.99
C MET A 40 -8.77 -9.51 3.48
N VAL A 41 -8.54 -8.30 2.98
CA VAL A 41 -9.34 -7.14 3.35
C VAL A 41 -10.78 -7.32 2.86
N LYS A 42 -10.96 -7.74 1.61
CA LYS A 42 -12.30 -7.95 1.05
C LYS A 42 -13.06 -9.02 1.83
N ALA A 43 -12.40 -10.13 2.15
CA ALA A 43 -13.04 -11.22 2.89
C ALA A 43 -13.46 -10.78 4.29
N ALA A 44 -12.59 -10.07 4.99
CA ALA A 44 -12.89 -9.58 6.34
C ALA A 44 -14.02 -8.54 6.30
N ALA A 45 -14.01 -7.66 5.32
CA ALA A 45 -15.04 -6.63 5.16
C ALA A 45 -16.40 -7.27 4.87
N GLU A 46 -16.43 -8.28 4.01
CA GLU A 46 -17.65 -8.98 3.66
C GLU A 46 -18.29 -9.64 4.87
N ARG A 47 -17.49 -10.10 5.82
CA ARG A 47 -17.97 -10.71 7.05
C ARG A 47 -18.30 -9.69 8.15
N GLY A 48 -18.08 -8.42 7.87
CA GLY A 48 -18.36 -7.37 8.84
C GLY A 48 -17.32 -7.24 9.95
N TRP A 49 -16.16 -7.88 9.79
CA TRP A 49 -15.10 -7.84 10.80
C TRP A 49 -14.34 -6.53 10.80
N ILE A 50 -14.29 -5.84 9.66
CA ILE A 50 -13.60 -4.57 9.52
C ILE A 50 -14.44 -3.61 8.67
N ASP A 51 -14.15 -2.32 8.81
CA ASP A 51 -14.69 -1.30 7.92
C ASP A 51 -13.73 -1.15 6.75
N GLU A 52 -14.16 -1.57 5.57
CA GLU A 52 -13.29 -1.63 4.39
C GLU A 52 -12.63 -0.29 4.07
N LYS A 53 -13.42 0.77 4.01
CA LYS A 53 -12.90 2.10 3.67
C LYS A 53 -11.81 2.54 4.64
N SER A 54 -12.06 2.42 5.93
CA SER A 54 -11.10 2.84 6.96
C SER A 54 -9.81 2.03 6.88
N VAL A 55 -9.92 0.72 6.74
CA VAL A 55 -8.75 -0.16 6.69
C VAL A 55 -7.92 0.08 5.43
N VAL A 56 -8.59 0.21 4.28
CA VAL A 56 -7.89 0.45 3.02
C VAL A 56 -7.16 1.79 3.06
N LEU A 57 -7.82 2.85 3.48
CA LEU A 57 -7.19 4.17 3.54
C LEU A 57 -6.03 4.19 4.54
N GLU A 58 -6.17 3.51 5.68
CA GLU A 58 -5.09 3.42 6.65
C GLU A 58 -3.91 2.63 6.10
N THR A 59 -4.18 1.53 5.38
CA THR A 59 -3.14 0.72 4.74
C THR A 59 -2.33 1.57 3.75
N LEU A 60 -3.02 2.31 2.89
CA LEU A 60 -2.35 3.14 1.89
C LEU A 60 -1.54 4.25 2.57
N LEU A 61 -2.07 4.84 3.62
CA LEU A 61 -1.35 5.85 4.38
C LEU A 61 -0.11 5.25 5.04
N SER A 62 -0.17 3.99 5.48
CA SER A 62 0.97 3.29 6.07
C SER A 62 2.12 3.15 5.07
N PHE A 63 1.80 2.84 3.80
CA PHE A 63 2.82 2.79 2.76
C PHE A 63 3.48 4.16 2.57
N LYS A 64 2.67 5.21 2.55
CA LYS A 64 3.17 6.57 2.38
C LYS A 64 4.07 6.97 3.56
N ARG A 65 3.64 6.68 4.78
CA ARG A 65 4.43 6.98 5.98
C ARG A 65 5.77 6.25 5.97
N ALA A 66 5.79 5.03 5.46
CA ALA A 66 7.02 4.25 5.39
C ALA A 66 7.99 4.81 4.35
N GLY A 67 7.51 5.56 3.37
CA GLY A 67 8.35 6.21 2.38
C GLY A 67 8.10 5.82 0.93
N ALA A 68 7.00 5.13 0.65
CA ALA A 68 6.67 4.76 -0.73
C ALA A 68 6.21 5.99 -1.52
N ASP A 69 6.69 6.09 -2.74
CA ASP A 69 6.30 7.15 -3.67
C ASP A 69 5.13 6.74 -4.54
N LEU A 70 5.04 5.43 -4.82
CA LEU A 70 4.03 4.85 -5.68
C LEU A 70 3.43 3.65 -4.98
N ILE A 71 2.12 3.44 -5.14
CA ILE A 71 1.45 2.30 -4.55
C ILE A 71 0.64 1.59 -5.64
N LEU A 72 0.96 0.30 -5.86
CA LEU A 72 0.18 -0.53 -6.76
C LEU A 72 -0.80 -1.33 -5.90
N THR A 73 -2.09 -1.13 -6.15
CA THR A 73 -3.12 -1.78 -5.36
C THR A 73 -4.37 -2.02 -6.18
N TYR A 74 -5.03 -3.13 -5.90
CA TYR A 74 -6.33 -3.43 -6.50
C TYR A 74 -7.45 -2.54 -5.93
N HIS A 75 -7.17 -1.85 -4.83
CA HIS A 75 -8.11 -0.90 -4.24
C HIS A 75 -8.05 0.49 -4.89
N ALA A 76 -7.21 0.68 -5.90
CA ALA A 76 -6.93 2.02 -6.44
C ALA A 76 -8.16 2.82 -6.84
N CYS A 77 -9.10 2.20 -7.54
CA CYS A 77 -10.31 2.91 -7.99
C CYS A 77 -11.20 3.32 -6.83
N ASP A 78 -11.39 2.42 -5.87
CA ASP A 78 -12.21 2.72 -4.68
C ASP A 78 -11.55 3.79 -3.84
N ALA A 79 -10.24 3.69 -3.63
CA ALA A 79 -9.50 4.66 -2.85
C ALA A 79 -9.56 6.04 -3.47
N ALA A 80 -9.42 6.12 -4.80
CA ALA A 80 -9.51 7.39 -5.51
C ALA A 80 -10.88 8.03 -5.31
N ALA A 81 -11.95 7.23 -5.38
CA ALA A 81 -13.30 7.72 -5.17
C ALA A 81 -13.49 8.22 -3.75
N TRP A 82 -13.02 7.47 -2.75
CA TRP A 82 -13.14 7.87 -1.36
C TRP A 82 -12.38 9.16 -1.04
N LEU A 83 -11.18 9.30 -1.59
CA LEU A 83 -10.37 10.50 -1.37
C LEU A 83 -11.01 11.73 -2.02
N LYS A 84 -11.72 11.54 -3.12
CA LYS A 84 -12.39 12.62 -3.81
C LYS A 84 -13.61 13.14 -3.04
N GLU A 85 -14.20 12.29 -2.20
CA GLU A 85 -15.34 12.66 -1.36
C GLU A 85 -14.92 13.46 -0.12
N ALA A 86 -13.67 13.38 0.24
CA ALA A 86 -13.15 13.99 1.47
C ALA A 86 -13.01 15.52 1.35
#